data_72f81d21bb7f5f31e9c2f71f51cc8f5b
#
_entry.id   72f81d21bb7f5f31e9c2f71f51cc8f5b
#
_cell.length_a   1.000
_cell.length_b   1.000
_cell.length_c   1.000
_cell.angle_alpha   90.00
_cell.angle_beta   90.00
_cell.angle_gamma   90.00
#
_symmetry.space_group_name_H-M   'P 1'
#
loop_
_entity.id
_entity.type
_entity.pdbx_description
1 polymer ?
#
loop_
_entity_poly.entity_id
_entity_poly.type
_entity_poly.pdbx_seq_one_letter_code
_entity_poly.pdbx_strand_id
1 'polypeptide(L)'
;VVRGTVVEGGAVAFKGIPYAAPPFGANRFRPPQPPAPWEGERDATAYGPTAPKPPYPAPLDSLLPEVDIPGEDCLNLNVWTPAEALAPGETGRRPVMVWIHGGGFTNGSGSIPGYDGSRFARDGVLCVTVNYRLGVEGFLYLGADDPAPPNLGLLDQIAALEWVRDNIAAFGGDPGQVTLFGQSAGAMSIGTLLAVPRARGLFRRAILQSGAAQHTLSPGTAELVGRHLAQRLGIPATREAFATVPPDRLLSVQRGLRGEISADPEPARWGEAARNLMPLEPVVDGEVLPVPPLEAVAAGAATGIDLLIGSNSDAFRRDHTPSGRLDLVSEELTRKTATGYDLDDPAHALAVYRERQPDASPGELLAAIATDWFY
;
A
#
# COMPACT_ATOMS: atom_id res chain seq x y z
N VAL A 1 -25.07 -6.25 14.17
CA VAL A 1 -24.91 -4.89 14.69
C VAL A 1 -23.49 -4.69 15.18
N VAL A 2 -22.94 -3.47 15.08
CA VAL A 2 -21.62 -3.10 15.64
C VAL A 2 -21.80 -1.94 16.62
N ARG A 3 -21.04 -1.94 17.73
CA ARG A 3 -21.04 -0.88 18.73
C ARG A 3 -19.75 -0.07 18.61
N GLY A 4 -19.88 1.23 18.30
CA GLY A 4 -18.78 2.19 18.27
C GLY A 4 -18.69 3.00 19.56
N THR A 5 -17.79 3.98 19.56
CA THR A 5 -17.56 4.92 20.66
C THR A 5 -17.60 6.36 20.16
N VAL A 6 -18.14 7.26 20.97
CA VAL A 6 -18.05 8.69 20.70
C VAL A 6 -16.62 9.16 20.94
N VAL A 7 -16.06 9.87 19.98
CA VAL A 7 -14.71 10.42 20.05
C VAL A 7 -14.73 11.94 20.13
N GLU A 8 -13.57 12.55 20.35
CA GLU A 8 -13.44 14.00 20.45
C GLU A 8 -14.06 14.72 19.24
N GLY A 9 -14.80 15.79 19.50
CA GLY A 9 -15.49 16.58 18.46
C GLY A 9 -16.85 16.02 18.03
N GLY A 10 -17.41 15.02 18.76
CA GLY A 10 -18.77 14.52 18.54
C GLY A 10 -18.92 13.53 17.39
N ALA A 11 -17.82 13.05 16.81
CA ALA A 11 -17.86 11.95 15.85
C ALA A 11 -18.02 10.61 16.57
N VAL A 12 -18.48 9.59 15.84
CA VAL A 12 -18.54 8.20 16.31
C VAL A 12 -17.53 7.37 15.52
N ALA A 13 -16.69 6.65 16.25
CA ALA A 13 -15.71 5.74 15.67
C ALA A 13 -16.13 4.28 15.87
N PHE A 14 -16.02 3.49 14.80
CA PHE A 14 -16.15 2.05 14.80
C PHE A 14 -14.83 1.47 14.29
N LYS A 15 -14.17 0.65 15.10
CA LYS A 15 -12.81 0.19 14.84
C LYS A 15 -12.74 -1.34 14.80
N GLY A 16 -11.85 -1.89 13.98
CA GLY A 16 -11.63 -3.33 13.91
C GLY A 16 -12.80 -4.14 13.34
N ILE A 17 -13.57 -3.56 12.41
CA ILE A 17 -14.66 -4.28 11.74
C ILE A 17 -14.06 -5.20 10.67
N PRO A 18 -14.25 -6.54 10.74
CA PRO A 18 -13.75 -7.43 9.72
C PRO A 18 -14.53 -7.25 8.41
N TYR A 19 -13.80 -7.08 7.32
CA TYR A 19 -14.36 -7.10 5.96
C TYR A 19 -14.13 -8.44 5.26
N ALA A 20 -13.19 -9.25 5.78
CA ALA A 20 -12.91 -10.61 5.32
C ALA A 20 -12.52 -11.50 6.50
N ALA A 21 -12.53 -12.82 6.30
CA ALA A 21 -12.07 -13.79 7.27
C ALA A 21 -10.55 -13.69 7.49
N PRO A 22 -10.02 -14.11 8.66
CA PRO A 22 -8.60 -14.15 8.92
C PRO A 22 -7.83 -14.84 7.79
N PRO A 23 -6.76 -14.21 7.22
CA PRO A 23 -6.02 -14.74 6.07
C PRO A 23 -4.94 -15.76 6.48
N PHE A 24 -5.18 -16.53 7.52
CA PHE A 24 -4.26 -17.52 8.07
C PHE A 24 -4.90 -18.93 8.11
N GLY A 25 -4.14 -19.91 8.52
CA GLY A 25 -4.61 -21.29 8.52
C GLY A 25 -5.04 -21.75 7.13
N ALA A 26 -6.27 -22.23 7.00
CA ALA A 26 -6.84 -22.70 5.73
C ALA A 26 -7.01 -21.59 4.67
N ASN A 27 -7.01 -20.33 5.07
CA ASN A 27 -7.15 -19.16 4.19
C ASN A 27 -5.81 -18.55 3.77
N ARG A 28 -4.69 -19.08 4.31
CA ARG A 28 -3.39 -18.51 4.02
C ARG A 28 -3.05 -18.59 2.54
N PHE A 29 -2.54 -17.50 1.97
CA PHE A 29 -2.25 -17.34 0.55
C PHE A 29 -3.45 -17.59 -0.39
N ARG A 30 -4.67 -17.41 0.10
CA ARG A 30 -5.88 -17.43 -0.72
C ARG A 30 -6.49 -16.05 -0.86
N PRO A 31 -7.33 -15.79 -1.89
CA PRO A 31 -8.14 -14.59 -1.96
C PRO A 31 -8.93 -14.36 -0.67
N PRO A 32 -9.26 -13.11 -0.30
CA PRO A 32 -10.07 -12.83 0.88
C PRO A 32 -11.39 -13.59 0.82
N GLN A 33 -11.74 -14.25 1.93
CA GLN A 33 -12.96 -15.00 2.10
C GLN A 33 -13.96 -14.17 2.91
N PRO A 34 -15.28 -14.35 2.73
CA PRO A 34 -16.28 -13.66 3.54
C PRO A 34 -16.01 -13.83 5.04
N PRO A 35 -16.18 -12.77 5.87
CA PRO A 35 -16.04 -12.90 7.30
C PRO A 35 -17.13 -13.81 7.89
N ALA A 36 -16.82 -14.49 8.99
CA ALA A 36 -17.83 -15.25 9.70
C ALA A 36 -18.97 -14.33 10.18
N PRO A 37 -20.23 -14.66 9.96
CA PRO A 37 -21.34 -13.92 10.50
C PRO A 37 -21.32 -13.96 12.03
N TRP A 38 -21.81 -12.89 12.68
CA TRP A 38 -21.96 -12.85 14.13
C TRP A 38 -23.41 -12.53 14.51
N GLU A 39 -23.84 -13.09 15.62
CA GLU A 39 -25.12 -12.77 16.22
C GLU A 39 -24.99 -11.62 17.21
N GLY A 40 -26.06 -10.82 17.37
CA GLY A 40 -26.10 -9.73 18.35
C GLY A 40 -25.20 -8.55 17.99
N GLU A 41 -24.56 -7.99 19.02
CA GLU A 41 -23.70 -6.80 18.93
C GLU A 41 -22.23 -7.20 19.01
N ARG A 42 -21.45 -6.74 18.02
CA ARG A 42 -19.97 -6.84 18.02
C ARG A 42 -19.38 -5.55 18.56
N ASP A 43 -18.46 -5.66 19.49
CA ASP A 43 -17.67 -4.55 19.97
C ASP A 43 -16.71 -4.04 18.89
N ALA A 44 -16.81 -2.77 18.55
CA ALA A 44 -15.99 -2.07 17.58
C ALA A 44 -15.40 -0.77 18.19
N THR A 45 -15.05 -0.80 19.48
CA THR A 45 -14.53 0.37 20.22
C THR A 45 -13.00 0.46 20.18
N ALA A 46 -12.31 -0.61 19.80
CA ALA A 46 -10.85 -0.70 19.71
C ALA A 46 -10.40 -1.14 18.32
N TYR A 47 -9.18 -0.74 17.94
CA TYR A 47 -8.55 -1.22 16.71
C TYR A 47 -8.36 -2.74 16.73
N GLY A 48 -8.60 -3.38 15.61
CA GLY A 48 -8.35 -4.81 15.40
C GLY A 48 -6.87 -5.11 15.14
N PRO A 49 -6.54 -6.42 15.03
CA PRO A 49 -5.19 -6.86 14.67
C PRO A 49 -4.70 -6.23 13.37
N THR A 50 -3.37 -6.07 13.27
CA THR A 50 -2.70 -5.56 12.07
C THR A 50 -2.02 -6.69 11.29
N ALA A 51 -1.81 -6.50 9.99
CA ALA A 51 -1.06 -7.45 9.19
C ALA A 51 0.37 -7.62 9.75
N PRO A 52 0.93 -8.85 9.78
CA PRO A 52 2.31 -9.07 10.17
C PRO A 52 3.28 -8.26 9.33
N LYS A 53 4.20 -7.56 9.97
CA LYS A 53 5.17 -6.68 9.33
C LYS A 53 6.43 -6.52 10.15
N PRO A 54 7.59 -6.27 9.52
CA PRO A 54 8.81 -5.97 10.26
C PRO A 54 8.76 -4.54 10.82
N PRO A 55 9.43 -4.23 11.94
CA PRO A 55 9.64 -2.84 12.35
C PRO A 55 10.47 -2.09 11.31
N TYR A 56 10.26 -0.78 11.21
CA TYR A 56 11.17 0.07 10.43
C TYR A 56 12.58 0.01 11.01
N PRO A 57 13.62 0.03 10.16
CA PRO A 57 15.00 0.13 10.65
C PRO A 57 15.28 1.52 11.20
N ALA A 58 16.16 1.62 12.21
CA ALA A 58 16.65 2.90 12.69
C ALA A 58 17.41 3.65 11.56
N PRO A 59 17.29 4.98 11.49
CA PRO A 59 16.52 5.89 12.36
C PRO A 59 15.07 6.12 11.90
N LEU A 60 14.59 5.43 10.86
CA LEU A 60 13.24 5.63 10.30
C LEU A 60 12.13 5.27 11.31
N ASP A 61 12.38 4.33 12.21
CA ASP A 61 11.45 3.94 13.28
C ASP A 61 11.02 5.10 14.19
N SER A 62 11.88 6.11 14.34
CA SER A 62 11.57 7.32 15.10
C SER A 62 10.70 8.33 14.34
N LEU A 63 10.67 8.24 13.01
CA LEU A 63 9.94 9.17 12.13
C LEU A 63 8.62 8.58 11.62
N LEU A 64 8.59 7.26 11.46
CA LEU A 64 7.45 6.53 10.92
C LEU A 64 6.84 5.68 12.03
N PRO A 65 5.77 6.17 12.70
CA PRO A 65 5.12 5.40 13.75
C PRO A 65 4.57 4.10 13.16
N GLU A 66 4.88 2.99 13.82
CA GLU A 66 4.33 1.68 13.47
C GLU A 66 3.43 1.21 14.60
N VAL A 67 2.29 0.66 14.24
CA VAL A 67 1.34 0.07 15.19
C VAL A 67 1.27 -1.43 14.91
N ASP A 68 1.62 -2.22 15.89
CA ASP A 68 1.53 -3.67 15.84
C ASP A 68 0.54 -4.16 16.88
N ILE A 69 -0.60 -4.66 16.40
CA ILE A 69 -1.66 -5.25 17.23
C ILE A 69 -1.69 -6.73 16.88
N PRO A 70 -1.33 -7.63 17.81
CA PRO A 70 -1.24 -9.04 17.52
C PRO A 70 -2.61 -9.68 17.28
N GLY A 71 -2.66 -10.69 16.43
CA GLY A 71 -3.85 -11.48 16.11
C GLY A 71 -3.95 -11.81 14.63
N GLU A 72 -4.82 -12.75 14.30
CA GLU A 72 -4.99 -13.25 12.93
C GLU A 72 -6.08 -12.50 12.14
N ASP A 73 -7.05 -11.87 12.82
CA ASP A 73 -8.18 -11.15 12.19
C ASP A 73 -7.74 -9.75 11.68
N CYS A 74 -6.70 -9.72 10.85
CA CYS A 74 -6.06 -8.49 10.38
C CYS A 74 -6.73 -7.85 9.17
N LEU A 75 -7.67 -8.54 8.50
CA LEU A 75 -8.44 -7.98 7.39
C LEU A 75 -9.65 -7.21 7.92
N ASN A 76 -9.37 -6.08 8.53
CA ASN A 76 -10.35 -5.22 9.17
C ASN A 76 -10.21 -3.75 8.73
N LEU A 77 -11.24 -2.99 8.99
CA LEU A 77 -11.31 -1.56 8.70
C LEU A 77 -11.89 -0.78 9.88
N ASN A 78 -11.71 0.53 9.82
CA ASN A 78 -12.23 1.46 10.82
C ASN A 78 -13.10 2.50 10.12
N VAL A 79 -14.17 2.95 10.77
CA VAL A 79 -15.11 3.95 10.23
C VAL A 79 -15.29 5.06 11.25
N TRP A 80 -15.14 6.31 10.82
CA TRP A 80 -15.53 7.50 11.57
C TRP A 80 -16.69 8.17 10.85
N THR A 81 -17.73 8.52 11.58
CA THR A 81 -18.93 9.15 11.04
C THR A 81 -19.39 10.30 11.94
N PRO A 82 -20.00 11.35 11.39
CA PRO A 82 -20.70 12.34 12.20
C PRO A 82 -21.80 11.70 13.04
N ALA A 83 -21.94 12.07 14.31
CA ALA A 83 -22.97 11.48 15.18
C ALA A 83 -24.40 11.73 14.64
N GLU A 84 -24.63 12.89 14.04
CA GLU A 84 -25.91 13.23 13.40
C GLU A 84 -26.26 12.34 12.22
N ALA A 85 -25.28 11.76 11.53
CA ALA A 85 -25.52 10.82 10.43
C ALA A 85 -26.11 9.48 10.88
N LEU A 86 -26.02 9.19 12.19
CA LEU A 86 -26.59 8.01 12.85
C LEU A 86 -27.91 8.31 13.56
N ALA A 87 -28.40 9.54 13.51
CA ALA A 87 -29.64 9.93 14.19
C ALA A 87 -30.86 9.21 13.60
N PRO A 88 -31.83 8.79 14.43
CA PRO A 88 -33.06 8.19 13.95
C PRO A 88 -33.81 9.10 12.95
N GLY A 89 -34.10 8.57 11.78
CA GLY A 89 -34.81 9.31 10.71
C GLY A 89 -33.91 10.17 9.81
N GLU A 90 -32.58 10.19 10.05
CA GLU A 90 -31.64 10.85 9.14
C GLU A 90 -31.57 10.08 7.81
N THR A 91 -31.80 10.78 6.69
CA THR A 91 -31.77 10.22 5.34
C THR A 91 -30.67 10.81 4.47
N GLY A 92 -30.03 11.90 4.93
CA GLY A 92 -28.91 12.55 4.24
C GLY A 92 -27.68 11.67 4.22
N ARG A 93 -27.24 11.29 3.03
CA ARG A 93 -26.02 10.52 2.86
C ARG A 93 -24.81 11.46 2.77
N ARG A 94 -23.72 11.07 3.43
CA ARG A 94 -22.47 11.84 3.48
C ARG A 94 -21.45 11.26 2.52
N PRO A 95 -20.57 12.08 1.93
CA PRO A 95 -19.44 11.56 1.14
C PRO A 95 -18.52 10.70 2.00
N VAL A 96 -17.86 9.74 1.37
CA VAL A 96 -16.98 8.77 2.02
C VAL A 96 -15.57 8.90 1.49
N MET A 97 -14.60 9.03 2.38
CA MET A 97 -13.18 8.97 2.06
C MET A 97 -12.58 7.67 2.60
N VAL A 98 -11.92 6.88 1.76
CA VAL A 98 -11.29 5.61 2.13
C VAL A 98 -9.79 5.75 2.02
N TRP A 99 -9.09 5.64 3.15
CA TRP A 99 -7.65 5.72 3.25
C TRP A 99 -7.01 4.36 3.01
N ILE A 100 -6.07 4.31 2.07
CA ILE A 100 -5.15 3.19 1.86
C ILE A 100 -3.77 3.65 2.32
N HIS A 101 -3.24 3.00 3.36
CA HIS A 101 -1.97 3.38 3.97
C HIS A 101 -0.78 3.02 3.08
N GLY A 102 0.31 3.77 3.22
CA GLY A 102 1.60 3.47 2.62
C GLY A 102 2.43 2.49 3.46
N GLY A 103 3.73 2.44 3.16
CA GLY A 103 4.70 1.57 3.84
C GLY A 103 5.41 0.60 2.91
N GLY A 104 5.54 0.93 1.60
CA GLY A 104 6.28 0.14 0.62
C GLY A 104 5.73 -1.28 0.44
N PHE A 105 4.43 -1.48 0.61
CA PHE A 105 3.73 -2.77 0.59
C PHE A 105 4.20 -3.78 1.65
N THR A 106 5.07 -3.39 2.57
CA THR A 106 5.63 -4.26 3.60
C THR A 106 5.37 -3.80 5.02
N ASN A 107 4.96 -2.55 5.21
CA ASN A 107 4.72 -1.90 6.49
C ASN A 107 3.40 -1.11 6.47
N GLY A 108 3.04 -0.55 7.63
CA GLY A 108 1.86 0.29 7.80
C GLY A 108 0.63 -0.44 8.30
N SER A 109 -0.36 0.34 8.70
CA SER A 109 -1.70 -0.13 9.07
C SER A 109 -2.70 1.02 9.07
N GLY A 110 -3.99 0.70 8.99
CA GLY A 110 -5.09 1.66 9.17
C GLY A 110 -5.27 2.13 10.61
N SER A 111 -4.45 1.61 11.55
CA SER A 111 -4.53 1.91 12.99
C SER A 111 -3.49 2.94 13.44
N ILE A 112 -2.65 3.46 12.53
CA ILE A 112 -1.66 4.51 12.85
C ILE A 112 -2.38 5.76 13.33
N PRO A 113 -2.00 6.35 14.49
CA PRO A 113 -2.71 7.49 15.09
C PRO A 113 -2.86 8.70 14.17
N GLY A 114 -1.90 8.93 13.27
CA GLY A 114 -1.95 10.00 12.27
C GLY A 114 -3.08 9.84 11.23
N TYR A 115 -3.70 8.67 11.16
CA TYR A 115 -4.80 8.37 10.23
C TYR A 115 -6.18 8.41 10.90
N ASP A 116 -6.28 8.94 12.13
CA ASP A 116 -7.55 9.11 12.81
C ASP A 116 -8.53 9.99 12.01
N GLY A 117 -9.67 9.42 11.65
CA GLY A 117 -10.66 10.04 10.77
C GLY A 117 -11.62 11.02 11.48
N SER A 118 -11.45 11.28 12.78
CA SER A 118 -12.38 12.12 13.56
C SER A 118 -12.56 13.52 12.98
N ARG A 119 -11.49 14.09 12.40
CA ARG A 119 -11.55 15.44 11.79
C ARG A 119 -12.41 15.45 10.53
N PHE A 120 -12.28 14.44 9.69
CA PHE A 120 -13.14 14.29 8.50
C PHE A 120 -14.59 14.14 8.90
N ALA A 121 -14.88 13.29 9.91
CA ALA A 121 -16.24 13.10 10.42
C ALA A 121 -16.82 14.39 10.98
N ARG A 122 -16.07 15.18 11.75
CA ARG A 122 -16.50 16.49 12.25
C ARG A 122 -16.84 17.47 11.11
N ASP A 123 -16.13 17.38 9.99
CA ASP A 123 -16.37 18.22 8.80
C ASP A 123 -17.46 17.63 7.88
N GLY A 124 -18.21 16.61 8.34
CA GLY A 124 -19.36 16.04 7.62
C GLY A 124 -19.02 14.96 6.59
N VAL A 125 -17.81 14.41 6.63
CA VAL A 125 -17.33 13.37 5.69
C VAL A 125 -17.04 12.09 6.45
N LEU A 126 -17.56 10.95 6.03
CA LEU A 126 -17.15 9.67 6.58
C LEU A 126 -15.71 9.37 6.20
N CYS A 127 -14.93 8.90 7.16
CA CYS A 127 -13.58 8.42 6.90
C CYS A 127 -13.49 6.93 7.21
N VAL A 128 -12.90 6.17 6.29
CA VAL A 128 -12.63 4.74 6.46
C VAL A 128 -11.12 4.53 6.31
N THR A 129 -10.50 3.76 7.21
CA THR A 129 -9.13 3.29 7.04
C THR A 129 -9.12 1.78 6.95
N VAL A 130 -8.29 1.20 6.08
CA VAL A 130 -8.29 -0.23 5.82
C VAL A 130 -6.93 -0.85 6.11
N ASN A 131 -6.93 -2.07 6.65
CA ASN A 131 -5.78 -2.96 6.66
C ASN A 131 -5.83 -3.88 5.43
N TYR A 132 -4.70 -4.32 4.94
CA TYR A 132 -4.56 -5.30 3.87
C TYR A 132 -3.29 -6.12 4.07
N ARG A 133 -3.17 -7.29 3.45
CA ARG A 133 -1.97 -8.12 3.55
C ARG A 133 -0.76 -7.45 2.93
N LEU A 134 0.36 -7.61 3.60
CA LEU A 134 1.63 -6.98 3.29
C LEU A 134 2.70 -8.02 2.96
N GLY A 135 3.77 -7.57 2.31
CA GLY A 135 4.94 -8.37 2.07
C GLY A 135 4.65 -9.69 1.36
N VAL A 136 5.28 -10.75 1.82
CA VAL A 136 5.13 -12.10 1.26
C VAL A 136 3.67 -12.59 1.32
N GLU A 137 2.94 -12.30 2.39
CA GLU A 137 1.54 -12.72 2.54
C GLU A 137 0.60 -12.04 1.52
N GLY A 138 0.95 -10.81 1.08
CA GLY A 138 0.14 -9.99 0.18
C GLY A 138 0.57 -10.02 -1.29
N PHE A 139 1.87 -10.22 -1.56
CA PHE A 139 2.44 -9.95 -2.89
C PHE A 139 3.41 -11.02 -3.38
N LEU A 140 3.39 -12.23 -2.79
CA LEU A 140 4.17 -13.37 -3.30
C LEU A 140 3.67 -13.79 -4.68
N TYR A 141 4.60 -13.94 -5.64
CA TYR A 141 4.38 -14.52 -6.95
C TYR A 141 5.38 -15.64 -7.21
N LEU A 142 4.91 -16.79 -7.66
CA LEU A 142 5.71 -17.99 -7.88
C LEU A 142 5.71 -18.50 -9.34
N GLY A 143 5.15 -17.70 -10.24
CA GLY A 143 5.04 -18.03 -11.65
C GLY A 143 3.60 -18.30 -12.09
N ALA A 144 3.40 -18.43 -13.42
CA ALA A 144 2.08 -18.60 -14.00
C ALA A 144 1.45 -19.97 -13.69
N ASP A 145 2.26 -20.96 -13.31
CA ASP A 145 1.78 -22.30 -12.94
C ASP A 145 1.27 -22.39 -11.49
N ASP A 146 1.42 -21.32 -10.69
CA ASP A 146 0.89 -21.26 -9.33
C ASP A 146 -0.65 -21.14 -9.41
N PRO A 147 -1.43 -22.10 -8.84
CA PRO A 147 -2.88 -22.09 -8.95
C PRO A 147 -3.56 -20.98 -8.14
N ALA A 148 -2.82 -20.31 -7.24
CA ALA A 148 -3.37 -19.21 -6.45
C ALA A 148 -3.09 -17.86 -7.13
N PRO A 149 -4.08 -16.96 -7.19
CA PRO A 149 -3.86 -15.65 -7.79
C PRO A 149 -2.80 -14.86 -7.00
N PRO A 150 -1.97 -14.08 -7.66
CA PRO A 150 -1.09 -13.11 -7.01
C PRO A 150 -1.90 -11.89 -6.52
N ASN A 151 -1.19 -10.87 -6.05
CA ASN A 151 -1.80 -9.58 -5.71
C ASN A 151 -2.86 -9.67 -4.60
N LEU A 152 -2.66 -10.57 -3.63
CA LEU A 152 -3.63 -10.79 -2.56
C LEU A 152 -3.88 -9.52 -1.74
N GLY A 153 -2.86 -8.66 -1.57
CA GLY A 153 -3.02 -7.35 -0.92
C GLY A 153 -3.95 -6.40 -1.71
N LEU A 154 -3.92 -6.44 -3.05
CA LEU A 154 -4.89 -5.68 -3.87
C LEU A 154 -6.29 -6.29 -3.78
N LEU A 155 -6.41 -7.62 -3.78
CA LEU A 155 -7.70 -8.29 -3.61
C LEU A 155 -8.32 -7.98 -2.25
N ASP A 156 -7.51 -7.83 -1.19
CA ASP A 156 -7.97 -7.40 0.13
C ASP A 156 -8.52 -5.96 0.08
N GLN A 157 -7.81 -5.04 -0.59
CA GLN A 157 -8.29 -3.67 -0.77
C GLN A 157 -9.61 -3.63 -1.54
N ILE A 158 -9.75 -4.44 -2.59
CA ILE A 158 -11.00 -4.57 -3.35
C ILE A 158 -12.11 -5.10 -2.45
N ALA A 159 -11.86 -6.14 -1.65
CA ALA A 159 -12.86 -6.67 -0.71
C ALA A 159 -13.28 -5.63 0.33
N ALA A 160 -12.35 -4.80 0.82
CA ALA A 160 -12.67 -3.69 1.71
C ALA A 160 -13.55 -2.63 1.02
N LEU A 161 -13.30 -2.33 -0.24
CA LEU A 161 -14.15 -1.42 -1.03
C LEU A 161 -15.52 -2.01 -1.36
N GLU A 162 -15.61 -3.30 -1.63
CA GLU A 162 -16.87 -4.03 -1.77
C GLU A 162 -17.65 -3.96 -0.45
N TRP A 163 -16.97 -4.15 0.70
CA TRP A 163 -17.59 -3.96 2.01
C TRP A 163 -18.12 -2.53 2.20
N VAL A 164 -17.37 -1.51 1.81
CA VAL A 164 -17.81 -0.10 1.85
C VAL A 164 -19.05 0.09 1.00
N ARG A 165 -19.08 -0.39 -0.25
CA ARG A 165 -20.24 -0.34 -1.13
C ARG A 165 -21.49 -0.93 -0.46
N ASP A 166 -21.35 -2.07 0.19
CA ASP A 166 -22.47 -2.86 0.70
C ASP A 166 -22.94 -2.42 2.09
N ASN A 167 -22.07 -1.77 2.91
CA ASN A 167 -22.35 -1.52 4.31
C ASN A 167 -22.30 -0.05 4.73
N ILE A 168 -21.59 0.83 4.00
CA ILE A 168 -21.32 2.19 4.50
C ILE A 168 -22.59 3.02 4.67
N ALA A 169 -23.66 2.66 4.00
CA ALA A 169 -24.97 3.26 4.14
C ALA A 169 -25.54 3.14 5.57
N ALA A 170 -25.21 2.03 6.27
CA ALA A 170 -25.61 1.84 7.66
C ALA A 170 -24.89 2.79 8.64
N PHE A 171 -23.79 3.39 8.20
CA PHE A 171 -23.02 4.39 8.93
C PHE A 171 -23.33 5.83 8.48
N GLY A 172 -24.33 6.04 7.62
CA GLY A 172 -24.72 7.34 7.07
C GLY A 172 -23.94 7.77 5.82
N GLY A 173 -23.08 6.91 5.25
CA GLY A 173 -22.31 7.19 4.06
C GLY A 173 -23.06 6.95 2.75
N ASP A 174 -22.63 7.61 1.69
CA ASP A 174 -23.10 7.39 0.32
C ASP A 174 -22.13 6.51 -0.44
N PRO A 175 -22.47 5.23 -0.74
CA PRO A 175 -21.61 4.34 -1.50
C PRO A 175 -21.37 4.81 -2.95
N GLY A 176 -22.19 5.70 -3.48
CA GLY A 176 -22.01 6.36 -4.79
C GLY A 176 -21.06 7.56 -4.76
N GLN A 177 -20.60 7.98 -3.57
CA GLN A 177 -19.69 9.12 -3.41
C GLN A 177 -18.42 8.74 -2.64
N VAL A 178 -17.78 7.66 -3.07
CA VAL A 178 -16.51 7.18 -2.50
C VAL A 178 -15.33 7.87 -3.18
N THR A 179 -14.45 8.45 -2.36
CA THR A 179 -13.14 8.98 -2.75
C THR A 179 -12.06 8.13 -2.12
N LEU A 180 -11.20 7.49 -2.91
CA LEU A 180 -9.99 6.86 -2.39
C LEU A 180 -8.92 7.92 -2.16
N PHE A 181 -8.14 7.77 -1.09
CA PHE A 181 -6.95 8.59 -0.89
C PHE A 181 -5.87 7.76 -0.21
N GLY A 182 -4.62 8.03 -0.57
CA GLY A 182 -3.50 7.27 -0.04
C GLY A 182 -2.18 7.96 -0.32
N GLN A 183 -1.14 7.54 0.40
CA GLN A 183 0.20 8.08 0.28
C GLN A 183 1.20 6.97 0.01
N SER A 184 2.24 7.22 -0.82
CA SER A 184 3.29 6.24 -1.14
C SER A 184 2.68 4.95 -1.70
N ALA A 185 3.01 3.77 -1.17
CA ALA A 185 2.41 2.50 -1.59
C ALA A 185 0.88 2.50 -1.57
N GLY A 186 0.23 3.29 -0.70
CA GLY A 186 -1.22 3.48 -0.72
C GLY A 186 -1.70 4.24 -1.96
N ALA A 187 -0.99 5.27 -2.38
CA ALA A 187 -1.26 5.99 -3.63
C ALA A 187 -0.96 5.11 -4.84
N MET A 188 0.15 4.36 -4.82
CA MET A 188 0.52 3.37 -5.85
C MET A 188 -0.55 2.27 -5.98
N SER A 189 -1.07 1.78 -4.85
CA SER A 189 -2.23 0.86 -4.84
C SER A 189 -3.44 1.45 -5.55
N ILE A 190 -3.79 2.70 -5.25
CA ILE A 190 -4.93 3.39 -5.89
C ILE A 190 -4.68 3.53 -7.39
N GLY A 191 -3.48 3.95 -7.81
CA GLY A 191 -3.09 3.99 -9.21
C GLY A 191 -3.22 2.64 -9.90
N THR A 192 -2.84 1.56 -9.21
CA THR A 192 -3.00 0.19 -9.70
C THR A 192 -4.47 -0.23 -9.78
N LEU A 193 -5.28 0.10 -8.78
CA LEU A 193 -6.73 -0.21 -8.77
C LEU A 193 -7.49 0.44 -9.94
N LEU A 194 -7.01 1.55 -10.52
CA LEU A 194 -7.59 2.12 -11.75
C LEU A 194 -7.50 1.15 -12.94
N ALA A 195 -6.48 0.28 -12.95
CA ALA A 195 -6.26 -0.71 -14.00
C ALA A 195 -6.93 -2.06 -13.74
N VAL A 196 -7.38 -2.32 -12.49
CA VAL A 196 -7.97 -3.60 -12.10
C VAL A 196 -9.46 -3.65 -12.45
N PRO A 197 -9.93 -4.55 -13.34
CA PRO A 197 -11.33 -4.58 -13.76
C PRO A 197 -12.34 -4.76 -12.63
N ARG A 198 -11.99 -5.54 -11.60
CA ARG A 198 -12.84 -5.80 -10.43
C ARG A 198 -13.04 -4.57 -9.54
N ALA A 199 -12.15 -3.60 -9.59
CA ALA A 199 -12.27 -2.36 -8.82
C ALA A 199 -13.20 -1.31 -9.47
N ARG A 200 -13.63 -1.54 -10.72
CA ARG A 200 -14.49 -0.61 -11.44
C ARG A 200 -15.82 -0.38 -10.74
N GLY A 201 -16.16 0.91 -10.59
CA GLY A 201 -17.42 1.33 -9.96
C GLY A 201 -17.41 1.31 -8.42
N LEU A 202 -16.31 0.91 -7.77
CA LEU A 202 -16.20 0.93 -6.31
C LEU A 202 -15.83 2.32 -5.75
N PHE A 203 -15.35 3.22 -6.59
CA PHE A 203 -15.05 4.61 -6.22
C PHE A 203 -15.24 5.55 -7.42
N ARG A 204 -15.43 6.82 -7.12
CA ARG A 204 -15.68 7.88 -8.12
C ARG A 204 -14.53 8.88 -8.23
N ARG A 205 -13.73 9.02 -7.16
CA ARG A 205 -12.61 9.96 -7.09
C ARG A 205 -11.40 9.29 -6.47
N ALA A 206 -10.21 9.79 -6.80
CA ALA A 206 -8.99 9.31 -6.20
C ALA A 206 -8.00 10.46 -5.97
N ILE A 207 -7.31 10.41 -4.81
CA ILE A 207 -6.25 11.34 -4.42
C ILE A 207 -4.98 10.52 -4.20
N LEU A 208 -3.98 10.73 -5.04
CA LEU A 208 -2.71 10.02 -5.03
C LEU A 208 -1.61 10.96 -4.51
N GLN A 209 -1.09 10.67 -3.32
CA GLN A 209 -0.11 11.52 -2.64
C GLN A 209 1.28 10.84 -2.67
N SER A 210 2.24 11.41 -3.39
CA SER A 210 3.60 10.87 -3.53
C SER A 210 3.59 9.39 -3.90
N GLY A 211 3.11 9.10 -5.09
CA GLY A 211 2.95 7.77 -5.69
C GLY A 211 1.80 7.77 -6.70
N ALA A 212 1.94 7.04 -7.77
CA ALA A 212 0.94 6.95 -8.82
C ALA A 212 0.91 5.55 -9.48
N ALA A 213 0.84 5.46 -10.80
CA ALA A 213 0.52 4.24 -11.54
C ALA A 213 1.76 3.51 -12.12
N GLN A 214 2.98 3.89 -11.75
CA GLN A 214 4.21 3.38 -12.38
C GLN A 214 4.89 2.23 -11.63
N HIS A 215 4.51 1.95 -10.38
CA HIS A 215 5.17 0.94 -9.55
C HIS A 215 4.44 -0.40 -9.58
N THR A 216 4.98 -1.31 -10.38
CA THR A 216 4.56 -2.71 -10.47
C THR A 216 5.74 -3.56 -10.92
N LEU A 217 5.73 -4.85 -10.60
CA LEU A 217 6.70 -5.82 -11.11
C LEU A 217 6.17 -6.54 -12.35
N SER A 218 7.08 -6.84 -13.25
CA SER A 218 6.83 -7.85 -14.27
C SER A 218 6.73 -9.25 -13.63
N PRO A 219 6.02 -10.21 -14.26
CA PRO A 219 5.94 -11.59 -13.75
C PRO A 219 7.32 -12.22 -13.58
N GLY A 220 8.25 -11.94 -14.51
CA GLY A 220 9.63 -12.46 -14.45
C GLY A 220 10.39 -11.99 -13.21
N THR A 221 10.34 -10.69 -12.91
CA THR A 221 10.98 -10.14 -11.71
C THR A 221 10.34 -10.67 -10.44
N ALA A 222 9.01 -10.69 -10.36
CA ALA A 222 8.29 -11.18 -9.18
C ALA A 222 8.60 -12.66 -8.89
N GLU A 223 8.70 -13.50 -9.94
CA GLU A 223 9.08 -14.91 -9.82
C GLU A 223 10.53 -15.08 -9.35
N LEU A 224 11.48 -14.27 -9.85
CA LEU A 224 12.86 -14.27 -9.36
C LEU A 224 12.90 -13.97 -7.85
N VAL A 225 12.17 -12.98 -7.38
CA VAL A 225 12.05 -12.63 -5.97
C VAL A 225 11.44 -13.79 -5.16
N GLY A 226 10.36 -14.40 -5.65
CA GLY A 226 9.72 -15.54 -5.00
C GLY A 226 10.66 -16.76 -4.87
N ARG A 227 11.39 -17.09 -5.91
CA ARG A 227 12.42 -18.16 -5.89
C ARG A 227 13.56 -17.85 -4.93
N HIS A 228 14.02 -16.60 -4.89
CA HIS A 228 15.07 -16.19 -3.96
C HIS A 228 14.60 -16.33 -2.50
N LEU A 229 13.38 -15.93 -2.19
CA LEU A 229 12.79 -16.13 -0.86
C LEU A 229 12.70 -17.61 -0.49
N ALA A 230 12.25 -18.47 -1.41
CA ALA A 230 12.19 -19.91 -1.20
C ALA A 230 13.60 -20.50 -0.91
N GLN A 231 14.60 -20.08 -1.68
CA GLN A 231 15.99 -20.48 -1.47
C GLN A 231 16.51 -20.05 -0.09
N ARG A 232 16.23 -18.83 0.33
CA ARG A 232 16.61 -18.30 1.67
C ARG A 232 15.93 -19.06 2.81
N LEU A 233 14.72 -19.55 2.58
CA LEU A 233 13.96 -20.36 3.53
C LEU A 233 14.39 -21.84 3.52
N GLY A 234 15.07 -22.30 2.47
CA GLY A 234 15.41 -23.70 2.28
C GLY A 234 14.20 -24.59 1.96
N ILE A 235 13.22 -24.04 1.22
CA ILE A 235 11.98 -24.74 0.84
C ILE A 235 11.79 -24.75 -0.66
N PRO A 236 10.95 -25.64 -1.22
CA PRO A 236 10.48 -25.54 -2.60
C PRO A 236 9.77 -24.19 -2.84
N ALA A 237 9.92 -23.65 -4.06
CA ALA A 237 9.21 -22.44 -4.47
C ALA A 237 7.75 -22.76 -4.85
N THR A 238 6.98 -23.25 -3.88
CA THR A 238 5.55 -23.55 -4.03
C THR A 238 4.74 -22.92 -2.92
N ARG A 239 3.49 -22.59 -3.19
CA ARG A 239 2.58 -21.93 -2.26
C ARG A 239 2.35 -22.78 -0.99
N GLU A 240 2.23 -24.09 -1.19
CA GLU A 240 2.08 -25.04 -0.08
C GLU A 240 3.29 -25.02 0.86
N ALA A 241 4.50 -24.96 0.30
CA ALA A 241 5.71 -24.89 1.11
C ALA A 241 5.78 -23.58 1.89
N PHE A 242 5.49 -22.44 1.26
CA PHE A 242 5.38 -21.15 1.95
C PHE A 242 4.32 -21.14 3.05
N ALA A 243 3.18 -21.80 2.82
CA ALA A 243 2.10 -21.86 3.82
C ALA A 243 2.51 -22.60 5.11
N THR A 244 3.51 -23.47 5.05
CA THR A 244 4.03 -24.17 6.25
C THR A 244 5.03 -23.33 7.07
N VAL A 245 5.56 -22.24 6.49
CA VAL A 245 6.57 -21.41 7.16
C VAL A 245 5.91 -20.51 8.19
N PRO A 246 6.37 -20.49 9.45
CA PRO A 246 5.85 -19.54 10.44
C PRO A 246 5.97 -18.09 9.98
N PRO A 247 4.98 -17.23 10.25
CA PRO A 247 4.99 -15.81 9.84
C PRO A 247 6.26 -15.07 10.24
N ASP A 248 6.74 -15.24 11.47
CA ASP A 248 7.98 -14.59 11.96
C ASP A 248 9.21 -14.96 11.13
N ARG A 249 9.27 -16.21 10.65
CA ARG A 249 10.38 -16.65 9.78
C ARG A 249 10.29 -16.01 8.39
N LEU A 250 9.08 -15.87 7.83
CA LEU A 250 8.85 -15.12 6.59
C LEU A 250 9.29 -13.66 6.73
N LEU A 251 8.86 -13.00 7.81
CA LEU A 251 9.23 -11.61 8.11
C LEU A 251 10.74 -11.44 8.26
N SER A 252 11.42 -12.40 8.91
CA SER A 252 12.88 -12.36 9.07
C SER A 252 13.62 -12.38 7.73
N VAL A 253 13.20 -13.24 6.79
CA VAL A 253 13.79 -13.32 5.46
C VAL A 253 13.44 -12.09 4.61
N GLN A 254 12.20 -11.65 4.65
CA GLN A 254 11.72 -10.44 3.96
C GLN A 254 12.50 -9.18 4.37
N ARG A 255 12.79 -9.02 5.68
CA ARG A 255 13.55 -7.87 6.22
C ARG A 255 14.92 -7.71 5.56
N GLY A 256 15.62 -8.82 5.28
CA GLY A 256 16.94 -8.82 4.65
C GLY A 256 16.91 -8.43 3.18
N LEU A 257 15.81 -8.67 2.48
CA LEU A 257 15.72 -8.62 1.02
C LEU A 257 16.04 -7.22 0.45
N ARG A 258 15.45 -6.17 1.02
CA ARG A 258 15.72 -4.78 0.58
C ARG A 258 17.20 -4.40 0.77
N GLY A 259 17.81 -4.86 1.85
CA GLY A 259 19.24 -4.64 2.10
C GLY A 259 20.14 -5.38 1.10
N GLU A 260 19.78 -6.61 0.74
CA GLU A 260 20.48 -7.39 -0.27
C GLU A 260 20.42 -6.73 -1.65
N ILE A 261 19.23 -6.26 -2.06
CA ILE A 261 19.04 -5.55 -3.33
C ILE A 261 19.84 -4.25 -3.34
N SER A 262 19.79 -3.48 -2.25
CA SER A 262 20.53 -2.22 -2.14
C SER A 262 22.06 -2.41 -2.16
N ALA A 263 22.55 -3.54 -1.64
CA ALA A 263 23.98 -3.86 -1.65
C ALA A 263 24.50 -4.31 -3.02
N ASP A 264 23.65 -4.97 -3.82
CA ASP A 264 23.97 -5.50 -5.13
C ASP A 264 22.77 -5.32 -6.08
N PRO A 265 22.52 -4.07 -6.57
CA PRO A 265 21.33 -3.74 -7.35
C PRO A 265 21.47 -4.14 -8.81
N GLU A 266 21.79 -5.41 -9.08
CA GLU A 266 21.96 -5.94 -10.43
C GLU A 266 20.60 -6.25 -11.08
N PRO A 267 20.23 -5.59 -12.20
CA PRO A 267 18.96 -5.82 -12.88
C PRO A 267 18.77 -7.27 -13.37
N ALA A 268 19.86 -7.94 -13.75
CA ALA A 268 19.80 -9.36 -14.14
C ALA A 268 19.35 -10.29 -13.00
N ARG A 269 19.55 -9.87 -11.74
CA ARG A 269 19.17 -10.61 -10.53
C ARG A 269 17.84 -10.14 -9.93
N TRP A 270 17.54 -8.86 -10.02
CA TRP A 270 16.43 -8.25 -9.28
C TRP A 270 15.41 -7.55 -10.16
N GLY A 271 15.63 -7.49 -11.49
CA GLY A 271 14.74 -6.80 -12.43
C GLY A 271 14.45 -5.37 -11.99
N GLU A 272 13.18 -5.00 -12.03
CA GLU A 272 12.70 -3.66 -11.62
C GLU A 272 12.97 -3.36 -10.14
N ALA A 273 12.98 -4.39 -9.28
CA ALA A 273 13.25 -4.22 -7.85
C ALA A 273 14.67 -3.67 -7.57
N ALA A 274 15.63 -3.83 -8.50
CA ALA A 274 16.95 -3.21 -8.40
C ALA A 274 16.89 -1.68 -8.34
N ARG A 275 15.84 -1.07 -8.89
CA ARG A 275 15.67 0.38 -9.03
C ARG A 275 14.82 0.98 -7.92
N ASN A 276 13.67 0.37 -7.67
CA ASN A 276 12.67 0.91 -6.73
C ASN A 276 12.80 0.37 -5.30
N LEU A 277 13.61 -0.68 -5.08
CA LEU A 277 13.79 -1.35 -3.79
C LEU A 277 12.48 -1.86 -3.16
N MET A 278 11.48 -2.17 -4.02
CA MET A 278 10.18 -2.71 -3.61
C MET A 278 9.96 -4.11 -4.23
N PRO A 279 10.64 -5.14 -3.71
CA PRO A 279 10.59 -6.49 -4.29
C PRO A 279 9.26 -7.21 -4.08
N LEU A 280 8.36 -6.65 -3.28
CA LEU A 280 7.06 -7.22 -2.94
C LEU A 280 5.99 -6.13 -3.13
N GLU A 281 5.68 -5.83 -4.37
CA GLU A 281 4.68 -4.87 -4.82
C GLU A 281 3.74 -5.52 -5.86
N PRO A 282 2.69 -4.84 -6.34
CA PRO A 282 1.76 -5.41 -7.31
C PRO A 282 2.45 -5.95 -8.56
N VAL A 283 1.97 -7.09 -9.05
CA VAL A 283 2.52 -7.81 -10.22
C VAL A 283 1.57 -7.70 -11.38
N VAL A 284 2.08 -7.39 -12.58
CA VAL A 284 1.30 -7.43 -13.82
C VAL A 284 1.16 -8.90 -14.23
N ASP A 285 0.15 -9.57 -13.69
CA ASP A 285 -0.04 -11.03 -13.80
C ASP A 285 -0.91 -11.47 -14.99
N GLY A 286 -1.52 -10.52 -15.68
CA GLY A 286 -2.41 -10.78 -16.82
C GLY A 286 -3.86 -11.11 -16.44
N GLU A 287 -4.17 -11.31 -15.15
CA GLU A 287 -5.50 -11.69 -14.66
C GLU A 287 -6.08 -10.66 -13.69
N VAL A 288 -5.51 -10.53 -12.48
CA VAL A 288 -5.92 -9.54 -11.48
C VAL A 288 -5.52 -8.15 -11.96
N LEU A 289 -4.28 -7.99 -12.42
CA LEU A 289 -3.73 -6.80 -13.03
C LEU A 289 -3.32 -7.14 -14.48
N PRO A 290 -4.21 -6.95 -15.46
CA PRO A 290 -4.01 -7.44 -16.83
C PRO A 290 -2.85 -6.78 -17.58
N VAL A 291 -2.62 -5.48 -17.34
CA VAL A 291 -1.59 -4.68 -18.00
C VAL A 291 -1.01 -3.67 -17.00
N PRO A 292 0.17 -3.08 -17.28
CA PRO A 292 0.73 -2.01 -16.46
C PRO A 292 -0.30 -0.89 -16.22
N PRO A 293 -0.43 -0.37 -14.99
CA PRO A 293 -1.49 0.59 -14.65
C PRO A 293 -1.44 1.86 -15.49
N LEU A 294 -0.26 2.38 -15.79
CA LEU A 294 -0.10 3.57 -16.60
C LEU A 294 -0.62 3.35 -18.05
N GLU A 295 -0.37 2.17 -18.62
CA GLU A 295 -0.89 1.79 -19.95
C GLU A 295 -2.41 1.67 -19.92
N ALA A 296 -2.98 1.06 -18.87
CA ALA A 296 -4.44 0.97 -18.72
C ALA A 296 -5.08 2.35 -18.60
N VAL A 297 -4.47 3.27 -17.83
CA VAL A 297 -4.96 4.65 -17.68
C VAL A 297 -4.87 5.40 -19.01
N ALA A 298 -3.76 5.28 -19.74
CA ALA A 298 -3.62 5.86 -21.08
C ALA A 298 -4.66 5.31 -22.08
N ALA A 299 -5.05 4.04 -21.92
CA ALA A 299 -6.13 3.42 -22.68
C ALA A 299 -7.55 3.77 -22.20
N GLY A 300 -7.69 4.63 -21.18
CA GLY A 300 -8.98 5.14 -20.70
C GLY A 300 -9.56 4.38 -19.49
N ALA A 301 -8.80 3.53 -18.81
CA ALA A 301 -9.31 2.79 -17.65
C ALA A 301 -9.79 3.69 -16.50
N ALA A 302 -9.26 4.92 -16.39
CA ALA A 302 -9.67 5.91 -15.40
C ALA A 302 -10.78 6.86 -15.90
N THR A 303 -11.39 6.60 -17.06
CA THR A 303 -12.46 7.45 -17.57
C THR A 303 -13.63 7.53 -16.60
N GLY A 304 -14.04 8.76 -16.24
CA GLY A 304 -15.11 9.03 -15.28
C GLY A 304 -14.66 9.03 -13.80
N ILE A 305 -13.36 8.88 -13.52
CA ILE A 305 -12.78 9.04 -12.19
C ILE A 305 -12.11 10.43 -12.12
N ASP A 306 -12.50 11.25 -11.15
CA ASP A 306 -11.80 12.51 -10.87
C ASP A 306 -10.51 12.22 -10.13
N LEU A 307 -9.38 12.72 -10.63
CA LEU A 307 -8.04 12.46 -10.05
C LEU A 307 -7.40 13.73 -9.51
N LEU A 308 -6.85 13.65 -8.29
CA LEU A 308 -5.93 14.63 -7.74
C LEU A 308 -4.60 13.92 -7.47
N ILE A 309 -3.53 14.34 -8.14
CA ILE A 309 -2.21 13.70 -8.04
C ILE A 309 -1.18 14.78 -7.69
N GLY A 310 -0.30 14.46 -6.75
CA GLY A 310 0.76 15.35 -6.36
C GLY A 310 1.84 14.68 -5.52
N SER A 311 3.03 15.27 -5.53
CA SER A 311 4.17 14.85 -4.73
C SER A 311 4.80 16.04 -4.01
N ASN A 312 5.57 15.77 -2.95
CA ASN A 312 6.40 16.78 -2.30
C ASN A 312 7.75 16.87 -3.02
N SER A 313 8.30 18.10 -3.16
CA SER A 313 9.58 18.36 -3.83
C SER A 313 10.77 17.62 -3.22
N ASP A 314 10.69 17.28 -1.94
CA ASP A 314 11.76 16.65 -1.16
C ASP A 314 11.35 15.28 -0.59
N ALA A 315 10.41 14.58 -1.24
CA ALA A 315 9.83 13.35 -0.70
C ALA A 315 10.89 12.27 -0.41
N PHE A 316 11.87 12.09 -1.28
CA PHE A 316 12.92 11.08 -1.12
C PHE A 316 13.97 11.43 -0.05
N ARG A 317 14.12 12.71 0.31
CA ARG A 317 15.05 13.17 1.36
C ARG A 317 14.70 12.60 2.74
N ARG A 318 13.42 12.39 3.03
CA ARG A 318 12.96 11.82 4.30
C ARG A 318 13.66 10.52 4.66
N ASP A 319 13.89 9.64 3.69
CA ASP A 319 14.41 8.30 3.93
C ASP A 319 15.95 8.28 4.10
N HIS A 320 16.63 9.34 3.67
CA HIS A 320 18.10 9.39 3.61
C HIS A 320 18.72 10.47 4.50
N THR A 321 18.06 11.61 4.73
CA THR A 321 18.59 12.69 5.56
C THR A 321 18.86 12.27 7.01
N PRO A 322 17.96 11.54 7.69
CA PRO A 322 18.19 11.15 9.09
C PRO A 322 19.37 10.21 9.28
N SER A 323 19.78 9.49 8.25
CA SER A 323 20.91 8.56 8.29
C SER A 323 22.26 9.20 7.89
N GLY A 324 22.25 10.46 7.44
CA GLY A 324 23.45 11.13 6.90
C GLY A 324 23.96 10.53 5.57
N ARG A 325 23.18 9.65 4.94
CA ARG A 325 23.62 8.93 3.73
C ARG A 325 23.81 9.85 2.53
N LEU A 326 23.05 10.94 2.44
CA LEU A 326 23.19 11.89 1.34
C LEU A 326 24.58 12.55 1.31
N ASP A 327 25.17 12.80 2.48
CA ASP A 327 26.50 13.40 2.59
C ASP A 327 27.64 12.48 2.11
N LEU A 328 27.35 11.18 2.00
CA LEU A 328 28.29 10.16 1.53
C LEU A 328 28.18 9.88 0.03
N VAL A 329 27.21 10.48 -0.66
CA VAL A 329 26.97 10.25 -2.09
C VAL A 329 28.01 11.02 -2.92
N SER A 330 28.73 10.30 -3.79
CA SER A 330 29.67 10.88 -4.75
C SER A 330 29.00 11.23 -6.09
N GLU A 331 29.63 12.09 -6.88
CA GLU A 331 29.21 12.40 -8.26
C GLU A 331 29.09 11.12 -9.12
N GLU A 332 30.02 10.19 -8.95
CA GLU A 332 30.01 8.92 -9.68
C GLU A 332 28.77 8.08 -9.32
N LEU A 333 28.44 8.01 -8.02
CA LEU A 333 27.26 7.28 -7.55
C LEU A 333 25.97 7.95 -8.05
N THR A 334 25.89 9.30 -8.00
CA THR A 334 24.74 10.03 -8.55
C THR A 334 24.53 9.72 -10.03
N ARG A 335 25.61 9.76 -10.84
CA ARG A 335 25.55 9.43 -12.27
C ARG A 335 25.15 7.98 -12.51
N LYS A 336 25.73 7.03 -11.77
CA LYS A 336 25.41 5.59 -11.88
C LYS A 336 23.93 5.34 -11.55
N THR A 337 23.42 5.95 -10.50
CA THR A 337 22.02 5.78 -10.09
C THR A 337 21.05 6.44 -11.08
N ALA A 338 21.37 7.64 -11.60
CA ALA A 338 20.58 8.30 -12.64
C ALA A 338 20.50 7.44 -13.92
N THR A 339 21.60 6.76 -14.31
CA THR A 339 21.59 5.81 -15.41
C THR A 339 20.67 4.61 -15.12
N GLY A 340 20.60 4.17 -13.87
CA GLY A 340 19.73 3.08 -13.43
C GLY A 340 18.23 3.40 -13.50
N TYR A 341 17.84 4.67 -13.55
CA TYR A 341 16.44 5.09 -13.66
C TYR A 341 15.88 5.14 -15.10
N ASP A 342 16.58 4.52 -16.07
CA ASP A 342 16.18 4.48 -17.49
C ASP A 342 15.88 5.86 -18.09
N LEU A 343 16.62 6.88 -17.70
CA LEU A 343 16.55 8.17 -18.34
C LEU A 343 17.17 8.08 -19.74
N ASP A 344 16.50 8.66 -20.74
CA ASP A 344 16.95 8.65 -22.14
C ASP A 344 18.38 9.20 -22.29
N ASP A 345 18.68 10.26 -21.56
CA ASP A 345 20.01 10.85 -21.48
C ASP A 345 20.35 11.25 -20.02
N PRO A 346 20.95 10.34 -19.24
CA PRO A 346 21.30 10.62 -17.85
C PRO A 346 22.25 11.81 -17.64
N ALA A 347 23.16 12.05 -18.61
CA ALA A 347 24.09 13.18 -18.53
C ALA A 347 23.37 14.52 -18.72
N HIS A 348 22.46 14.59 -19.69
CA HIS A 348 21.61 15.75 -19.90
C HIS A 348 20.67 15.98 -18.70
N ALA A 349 20.01 14.93 -18.19
CA ALA A 349 19.16 15.02 -17.02
C ALA A 349 19.93 15.60 -15.81
N LEU A 350 21.12 15.09 -15.50
CA LEU A 350 21.96 15.62 -14.44
C LEU A 350 22.33 17.10 -14.67
N ALA A 351 22.61 17.51 -15.90
CA ALA A 351 22.93 18.91 -16.22
C ALA A 351 21.71 19.82 -15.94
N VAL A 352 20.50 19.39 -16.31
CA VAL A 352 19.26 20.13 -16.02
C VAL A 352 19.02 20.30 -14.53
N TYR A 353 19.19 19.24 -13.73
CA TYR A 353 19.06 19.33 -12.26
C TYR A 353 20.12 20.26 -11.66
N ARG A 354 21.36 20.19 -12.15
CA ARG A 354 22.45 21.06 -11.68
C ARG A 354 22.24 22.54 -12.05
N GLU A 355 21.70 22.81 -13.23
CA GLU A 355 21.35 24.18 -13.62
C GLU A 355 20.30 24.80 -12.68
N ARG A 356 19.31 23.99 -12.27
CA ARG A 356 18.25 24.42 -11.34
C ARG A 356 18.73 24.54 -9.89
N GLN A 357 19.73 23.75 -9.51
CA GLN A 357 20.29 23.66 -8.16
C GLN A 357 21.84 23.70 -8.20
N PRO A 358 22.46 24.84 -8.55
CA PRO A 358 23.92 24.92 -8.81
C PRO A 358 24.77 24.59 -7.59
N ASP A 359 24.29 24.89 -6.38
CA ASP A 359 24.98 24.66 -5.12
C ASP A 359 24.67 23.31 -4.46
N ALA A 360 23.80 22.49 -5.08
CA ALA A 360 23.40 21.21 -4.51
C ALA A 360 24.58 20.22 -4.50
N SER A 361 24.73 19.50 -3.39
CA SER A 361 25.64 18.37 -3.28
C SER A 361 25.21 17.22 -4.20
N PRO A 362 26.11 16.27 -4.52
CA PRO A 362 25.73 15.09 -5.31
C PRO A 362 24.56 14.30 -4.71
N GLY A 363 24.49 14.20 -3.38
CA GLY A 363 23.41 13.52 -2.69
C GLY A 363 22.07 14.26 -2.78
N GLU A 364 22.09 15.60 -2.75
CA GLU A 364 20.88 16.41 -2.93
C GLU A 364 20.34 16.29 -4.36
N LEU A 365 21.23 16.29 -5.36
CA LEU A 365 20.84 16.03 -6.75
C LEU A 365 20.25 14.64 -6.92
N LEU A 366 20.88 13.63 -6.32
CA LEU A 366 20.36 12.27 -6.33
C LEU A 366 18.96 12.20 -5.71
N ALA A 367 18.75 12.86 -4.57
CA ALA A 367 17.46 12.89 -3.90
C ALA A 367 16.39 13.59 -4.74
N ALA A 368 16.73 14.67 -5.46
CA ALA A 368 15.80 15.36 -6.36
C ALA A 368 15.40 14.46 -7.53
N ILE A 369 16.37 13.84 -8.22
CA ILE A 369 16.13 12.90 -9.32
C ILE A 369 15.28 11.70 -8.85
N ALA A 370 15.65 11.13 -7.70
CA ALA A 370 14.90 10.01 -7.14
C ALA A 370 13.47 10.40 -6.73
N THR A 371 13.26 11.63 -6.24
CA THR A 371 11.92 12.14 -5.96
C THR A 371 11.05 12.16 -7.22
N ASP A 372 11.57 12.76 -8.29
CA ASP A 372 10.81 12.92 -9.54
C ASP A 372 10.59 11.57 -10.26
N TRP A 373 11.52 10.64 -10.11
CA TRP A 373 11.38 9.30 -10.69
C TRP A 373 10.43 8.40 -9.90
N PHE A 374 10.45 8.50 -8.57
CA PHE A 374 9.75 7.55 -7.69
C PHE A 374 8.31 7.99 -7.38
N TYR A 375 8.06 9.30 -7.33
CA TYR A 375 6.79 9.89 -6.90
C TYR A 375 6.12 10.74 -7.98
#